data_60d1c63d8d6e54a42ef7378d280a78fc
#
_entry.id   60d1c63d8d6e54a42ef7378d280a78fc
#
_cell.length_a   1.000
_cell.length_b   1.000
_cell.length_c   1.000
_cell.angle_alpha   90.00
_cell.angle_beta   90.00
_cell.angle_gamma   90.00
#
_symmetry.space_group_name_H-M   'P 1'
#
loop_
_entity.id
_entity.type
_entity.pdbx_description
1 polymer ?
#
loop_
_entity_poly.entity_id
_entity_poly.type
_entity_poly.pdbx_seq_one_letter_code
_entity_poly.pdbx_strand_id
1 'polypeptide(L)'
;MLDTFLERPHQMTKAPERWSPSQAVRLAIDWRVGHCVALALGGVLTGQGAIAQDRFLPQASAVVLAASVHTAGGRSSTLRALDQAWRAQPQDLSAALAYARAVFTLGFNEGDLRWFGSAKAALTPWWQATDLPADGHFMRGLVKQGFHDFDGGLQDINRAIALDPARAEFWSWRFALHLLLANMDAAQQDSEDIARLFGPQEGQIYSAVLAYRTGQALAAVQKLSESIRLPDYQDAASQVWIGFHLGEAHRVAQQPEQAIALWQRLLQVHPQSHLLRLSLADLLNQQGRFQQAKAVATASSTQLNSNLTDALLMQALLASRGLKAPDEAALAQQMAARLQSQALRQESLIERPKLIYQIAYGKDLAAGLALSIENWQQQKEPPDAVLFAQAALARQQARAAEPVVQWAQTTGYTDPQLAPLITQLKAHPSWSKERP
;
A
#
# COMPACT_ATOMS: atom_id res chain seq x y z
N MET A 1 -1.22 51.69 -52.01
CA MET A 1 -1.21 50.51 -52.88
C MET A 1 -0.64 49.38 -52.04
N LEU A 2 -1.60 48.62 -51.57
CA LEU A 2 -1.75 47.20 -51.82
C LEU A 2 -0.64 46.35 -51.21
N ASP A 3 -1.03 45.74 -50.07
CA ASP A 3 -1.23 44.29 -49.88
C ASP A 3 0.07 43.55 -49.56
N THR A 4 0.16 42.85 -48.51
CA THR A 4 -0.57 41.60 -48.25
C THR A 4 -0.37 41.13 -46.82
N PHE A 5 -1.45 40.74 -46.21
CA PHE A 5 -1.49 39.86 -45.04
C PHE A 5 -0.86 38.51 -45.40
N LEU A 6 0.11 38.04 -44.60
CA LEU A 6 0.46 36.64 -44.55
C LEU A 6 0.37 36.15 -43.12
N GLU A 7 -0.47 35.17 -42.99
CA GLU A 7 -0.89 34.44 -41.80
C GLU A 7 0.29 33.87 -41.04
N ARG A 8 0.20 33.97 -39.70
CA ARG A 8 1.07 33.23 -38.82
C ARG A 8 0.55 31.79 -38.71
N PRO A 9 1.38 30.75 -38.82
CA PRO A 9 0.94 29.40 -38.56
C PRO A 9 0.71 29.21 -37.06
N HIS A 10 -0.38 28.55 -36.77
CA HIS A 10 -0.77 28.08 -35.44
C HIS A 10 0.41 27.43 -34.71
N GLN A 11 0.69 27.90 -33.51
CA GLN A 11 1.54 27.19 -32.59
C GLN A 11 0.86 25.85 -32.25
N MET A 12 1.48 24.78 -32.69
CA MET A 12 1.19 23.44 -32.32
C MET A 12 1.32 23.35 -30.78
N THR A 13 0.26 22.97 -30.15
CA THR A 13 0.21 22.58 -28.75
C THR A 13 1.36 21.63 -28.45
N LYS A 14 2.22 21.98 -27.49
CA LYS A 14 3.26 21.12 -26.97
C LYS A 14 2.64 19.77 -26.59
N ALA A 15 3.19 18.71 -27.16
CA ALA A 15 2.91 17.35 -26.70
C ALA A 15 3.15 17.27 -25.19
N PRO A 16 2.38 16.47 -24.46
CA PRO A 16 2.58 16.31 -23.03
C PRO A 16 4.03 15.88 -22.79
N GLU A 17 4.70 16.57 -21.87
CA GLU A 17 6.08 16.29 -21.51
C GLU A 17 6.22 14.80 -21.19
N ARG A 18 7.07 14.11 -21.91
CA ARG A 18 7.46 12.73 -21.59
C ARG A 18 8.18 12.78 -20.26
N TRP A 19 7.61 12.14 -19.28
CA TRP A 19 8.21 11.97 -17.95
C TRP A 19 9.56 11.27 -18.11
N SER A 20 10.60 11.78 -17.43
CA SER A 20 11.88 11.08 -17.38
C SER A 20 11.72 9.73 -16.69
N PRO A 21 12.56 8.71 -16.97
CA PRO A 21 12.52 7.43 -16.28
C PRO A 21 12.52 7.56 -14.76
N SER A 22 13.29 8.50 -14.21
CA SER A 22 13.30 8.85 -12.79
C SER A 22 11.97 9.41 -12.27
N GLN A 23 11.11 9.97 -13.11
CA GLN A 23 9.79 10.46 -12.75
C GLN A 23 8.72 9.35 -12.73
N ALA A 24 8.88 8.33 -13.55
CA ALA A 24 7.96 7.20 -13.61
C ALA A 24 8.12 6.25 -12.43
N VAL A 25 9.33 6.10 -11.92
CA VAL A 25 9.66 5.42 -10.65
C VAL A 25 8.88 6.02 -9.48
N ARG A 26 8.48 7.29 -9.56
CA ARG A 26 7.91 8.08 -8.48
C ARG A 26 6.53 7.64 -7.99
N LEU A 27 5.74 6.95 -8.78
CA LEU A 27 4.37 6.56 -8.42
C LEU A 27 4.23 5.08 -8.00
N ALA A 28 5.13 4.20 -8.44
CA ALA A 28 5.17 2.80 -7.98
C ALA A 28 5.61 2.64 -6.52
N ILE A 29 5.98 3.69 -5.92
CA ILE A 29 6.88 3.78 -4.79
C ILE A 29 6.20 3.80 -3.44
N ASP A 30 5.08 4.43 -3.35
CA ASP A 30 4.38 4.62 -2.08
C ASP A 30 3.60 3.38 -1.60
N TRP A 31 3.69 2.27 -2.28
CA TRP A 31 2.76 1.15 -2.17
C TRP A 31 2.84 0.30 -0.89
N ARG A 32 3.90 0.41 -0.12
CA ARG A 32 4.11 -0.50 1.03
C ARG A 32 3.49 -0.07 2.35
N VAL A 33 2.98 1.12 2.45
CA VAL A 33 2.37 1.63 3.68
C VAL A 33 0.87 1.77 3.57
N GLY A 34 0.39 1.89 2.34
CA GLY A 34 -1.03 1.87 2.06
C GLY A 34 -1.55 0.46 2.28
N HIS A 35 -2.21 0.26 3.27
CA HIS A 35 -3.28 -0.65 3.54
C HIS A 35 -3.90 -1.15 2.27
N CYS A 36 -3.56 -2.35 1.84
CA CYS A 36 -4.29 -3.09 0.85
C CYS A 36 -5.68 -3.43 1.38
N VAL A 37 -6.66 -3.29 0.56
CA VAL A 37 -8.07 -3.40 0.83
C VAL A 37 -8.65 -4.51 -0.04
N ALA A 38 -9.14 -5.60 0.53
CA ALA A 38 -9.70 -6.73 -0.21
C ALA A 38 -11.22 -6.80 -0.19
N LEU A 39 -11.77 -7.20 -1.32
CA LEU A 39 -13.12 -7.75 -1.45
C LEU A 39 -12.99 -9.21 -1.92
N ALA A 40 -13.27 -10.16 -1.05
CA ALA A 40 -13.48 -11.53 -1.46
C ALA A 40 -14.94 -11.71 -1.91
N LEU A 41 -15.15 -11.93 -3.19
CA LEU A 41 -16.35 -12.60 -3.70
C LEU A 41 -15.88 -13.84 -4.47
N GLY A 42 -15.56 -14.88 -3.73
CA GLY A 42 -15.51 -16.25 -4.22
C GLY A 42 -16.84 -16.92 -3.96
N GLY A 43 -17.86 -16.61 -4.74
CA GLY A 43 -19.13 -17.33 -4.78
C GLY A 43 -19.23 -18.05 -6.10
N VAL A 44 -19.20 -19.36 -6.06
CA VAL A 44 -19.70 -20.20 -7.16
C VAL A 44 -21.14 -19.79 -7.41
N LEU A 45 -21.40 -19.14 -8.53
CA LEU A 45 -22.73 -18.80 -9.00
C LEU A 45 -23.45 -20.10 -9.44
N THR A 46 -24.12 -20.75 -8.51
CA THR A 46 -25.36 -21.46 -8.84
C THR A 46 -26.46 -20.41 -8.80
N GLY A 47 -27.08 -20.15 -9.95
CA GLY A 47 -28.03 -19.08 -10.11
C GLY A 47 -29.20 -19.14 -9.13
N GLN A 48 -29.29 -18.10 -8.31
CA GLN A 48 -30.53 -17.58 -7.75
C GLN A 48 -30.29 -16.07 -7.52
N GLY A 49 -31.29 -15.29 -7.87
CA GLY A 49 -31.23 -13.84 -8.00
C GLY A 49 -30.54 -13.13 -6.84
N ALA A 50 -29.61 -12.28 -7.19
CA ALA A 50 -29.01 -11.34 -6.26
C ALA A 50 -30.10 -10.44 -5.67
N ILE A 51 -30.49 -10.70 -4.42
CA ILE A 51 -31.19 -9.72 -3.61
C ILE A 51 -30.19 -8.59 -3.40
N ALA A 52 -30.49 -7.43 -3.93
CA ALA A 52 -29.73 -6.21 -3.63
C ALA A 52 -29.74 -6.04 -2.11
N GLN A 53 -28.59 -6.22 -1.46
CA GLN A 53 -28.47 -5.94 -0.04
C GLN A 53 -28.75 -4.46 0.16
N ASP A 54 -29.77 -4.15 0.97
CA ASP A 54 -30.16 -2.78 1.26
C ASP A 54 -28.96 -1.99 1.78
N ARG A 55 -28.70 -0.88 1.11
CA ARG A 55 -27.68 0.08 1.51
C ARG A 55 -28.01 0.55 2.93
N PHE A 56 -27.07 0.48 3.86
CA PHE A 56 -27.26 1.06 5.19
C PHE A 56 -27.60 2.54 5.04
N LEU A 57 -28.82 2.89 5.45
CA LEU A 57 -29.28 4.27 5.54
C LEU A 57 -29.41 4.63 7.02
N PRO A 58 -28.64 5.62 7.52
CA PRO A 58 -28.78 6.05 8.92
C PRO A 58 -30.20 6.48 9.21
N GLN A 59 -30.82 5.92 10.23
CA GLN A 59 -32.17 6.27 10.65
C GLN A 59 -32.24 7.58 11.47
N ALA A 60 -31.06 8.07 11.90
CA ALA A 60 -30.96 9.33 12.63
C ALA A 60 -29.90 10.24 11.99
N SER A 61 -30.20 11.51 11.87
CA SER A 61 -29.28 12.52 11.30
C SER A 61 -28.00 12.72 12.12
N ALA A 62 -27.93 12.18 13.35
CA ALA A 62 -26.76 12.24 14.21
C ALA A 62 -25.81 11.02 14.09
N VAL A 63 -26.11 10.03 13.22
CA VAL A 63 -25.23 8.88 13.01
C VAL A 63 -24.07 9.30 12.15
N VAL A 64 -22.86 9.40 12.75
CA VAL A 64 -21.61 9.68 12.05
C VAL A 64 -20.95 8.35 11.69
N LEU A 65 -20.99 7.95 10.41
CA LEU A 65 -20.36 6.71 9.91
C LEU A 65 -18.86 6.86 9.71
N ALA A 66 -18.39 8.07 9.43
CA ALA A 66 -16.97 8.42 9.42
C ALA A 66 -16.82 9.91 9.70
N ALA A 67 -15.95 10.28 10.61
CA ALA A 67 -15.47 11.65 10.69
C ALA A 67 -14.56 11.90 9.47
N SER A 68 -14.78 13.00 8.77
CA SER A 68 -13.86 13.44 7.72
C SER A 68 -12.51 13.77 8.37
N VAL A 69 -11.48 13.02 8.07
CA VAL A 69 -10.09 13.33 8.46
C VAL A 69 -9.57 14.41 7.51
N HIS A 70 -10.36 15.45 7.29
CA HIS A 70 -9.86 16.59 6.55
C HIS A 70 -8.91 17.35 7.46
N THR A 71 -7.64 17.34 7.11
CA THR A 71 -6.68 18.33 7.60
C THR A 71 -7.30 19.71 7.48
N ALA A 72 -7.06 20.58 8.44
CA ALA A 72 -7.57 21.94 8.52
C ALA A 72 -7.16 22.88 7.36
N GLY A 73 -6.40 22.40 6.38
CA GLY A 73 -6.15 23.01 5.09
C GLY A 73 -7.07 22.36 4.07
N GLY A 74 -8.16 23.01 3.71
CA GLY A 74 -9.14 22.52 2.73
C GLY A 74 -8.49 21.93 1.47
N ARG A 75 -9.25 21.11 0.72
CA ARG A 75 -8.82 20.51 -0.56
C ARG A 75 -8.02 21.52 -1.36
N SER A 76 -6.83 21.13 -1.84
CA SER A 76 -5.99 22.03 -2.62
C SER A 76 -6.83 22.65 -3.75
N SER A 77 -6.51 23.88 -4.15
CA SER A 77 -7.21 24.52 -5.27
C SER A 77 -7.18 23.65 -6.53
N THR A 78 -6.07 22.96 -6.74
CA THR A 78 -5.88 22.01 -7.84
C THR A 78 -6.86 20.84 -7.76
N LEU A 79 -7.00 20.19 -6.62
CA LEU A 79 -7.94 19.07 -6.46
C LEU A 79 -9.39 19.50 -6.64
N ARG A 80 -9.74 20.70 -6.15
CA ARG A 80 -11.08 21.25 -6.40
C ARG A 80 -11.35 21.54 -7.86
N ALA A 81 -10.36 22.07 -8.57
CA ALA A 81 -10.48 22.32 -10.01
C ALA A 81 -10.66 21.01 -10.81
N LEU A 82 -9.91 19.95 -10.46
CA LEU A 82 -10.07 18.63 -11.08
C LEU A 82 -11.43 18.00 -10.78
N ASP A 83 -11.92 18.07 -9.54
CA ASP A 83 -13.26 17.60 -9.16
C ASP A 83 -14.36 18.35 -9.94
N GLN A 84 -14.23 19.66 -10.09
CA GLN A 84 -15.17 20.49 -10.87
C GLN A 84 -15.13 20.14 -12.35
N ALA A 85 -13.95 19.99 -12.94
CA ALA A 85 -13.78 19.63 -14.36
C ALA A 85 -14.43 18.26 -14.65
N TRP A 86 -14.14 17.25 -13.83
CA TRP A 86 -14.76 15.93 -13.97
C TRP A 86 -16.29 15.99 -13.82
N ARG A 87 -16.80 16.70 -12.80
CA ARG A 87 -18.26 16.79 -12.57
C ARG A 87 -18.99 17.56 -13.68
N ALA A 88 -18.32 18.51 -14.32
CA ALA A 88 -18.87 19.23 -15.46
C ALA A 88 -18.97 18.35 -16.71
N GLN A 89 -18.07 17.39 -16.88
CA GLN A 89 -17.99 16.50 -18.03
C GLN A 89 -17.73 15.05 -17.60
N PRO A 90 -18.70 14.37 -16.97
CA PRO A 90 -18.49 13.05 -16.35
C PRO A 90 -18.28 11.92 -17.39
N GLN A 91 -18.47 12.20 -18.67
CA GLN A 91 -18.19 11.27 -19.79
C GLN A 91 -16.87 11.62 -20.52
N ASP A 92 -16.15 12.64 -20.08
CA ASP A 92 -14.79 12.91 -20.58
C ASP A 92 -13.77 12.06 -19.83
N LEU A 93 -13.21 11.08 -20.52
CA LEU A 93 -12.20 10.18 -19.97
C LEU A 93 -10.95 10.95 -19.47
N SER A 94 -10.53 12.02 -20.16
CA SER A 94 -9.36 12.80 -19.76
C SER A 94 -9.56 13.49 -18.41
N ALA A 95 -10.71 14.13 -18.23
CA ALA A 95 -11.08 14.77 -16.95
C ALA A 95 -11.23 13.73 -15.83
N ALA A 96 -11.85 12.58 -16.12
CA ALA A 96 -11.99 11.47 -15.16
C ALA A 96 -10.63 10.90 -14.74
N LEU A 97 -9.71 10.67 -15.68
CA LEU A 97 -8.36 10.16 -15.40
C LEU A 97 -7.54 11.16 -14.58
N ALA A 98 -7.60 12.45 -14.90
CA ALA A 98 -6.88 13.48 -14.15
C ALA A 98 -7.36 13.54 -12.69
N TYR A 99 -8.68 13.51 -12.47
CA TYR A 99 -9.24 13.48 -11.12
C TYR A 99 -8.94 12.17 -10.40
N ALA A 100 -9.14 11.01 -11.06
CA ALA A 100 -8.87 9.69 -10.47
C ALA A 100 -7.41 9.56 -10.03
N ARG A 101 -6.45 10.01 -10.85
CA ARG A 101 -5.02 10.00 -10.50
C ARG A 101 -4.74 10.88 -9.28
N ALA A 102 -5.30 12.09 -9.24
CA ALA A 102 -5.08 13.01 -8.13
C ALA A 102 -5.61 12.44 -6.79
N VAL A 103 -6.83 11.90 -6.78
CA VAL A 103 -7.40 11.33 -5.55
C VAL A 103 -6.75 9.98 -5.19
N PHE A 104 -6.35 9.17 -6.15
CA PHE A 104 -5.58 7.95 -5.90
C PHE A 104 -4.25 8.27 -5.22
N THR A 105 -3.48 9.22 -5.78
CA THR A 105 -2.22 9.68 -5.20
C THR A 105 -2.40 10.24 -3.80
N LEU A 106 -3.47 11.01 -3.58
CA LEU A 106 -3.78 11.57 -2.27
C LEU A 106 -4.08 10.47 -1.25
N GLY A 107 -4.97 9.53 -1.61
CA GLY A 107 -5.31 8.38 -0.76
C GLY A 107 -4.10 7.56 -0.38
N PHE A 108 -3.22 7.41 -1.33
CA PHE A 108 -1.96 6.71 -1.19
C PHE A 108 -1.01 7.43 -0.21
N ASN A 109 -0.80 8.73 -0.39
CA ASN A 109 0.09 9.54 0.44
C ASN A 109 -0.44 9.77 1.86
N GLU A 110 -1.75 9.83 2.03
CA GLU A 110 -2.40 10.04 3.31
C GLU A 110 -2.73 8.72 4.04
N GLY A 111 -2.66 7.58 3.34
CA GLY A 111 -3.12 6.29 3.86
C GLY A 111 -4.64 6.27 4.09
N ASP A 112 -5.42 7.01 3.28
CA ASP A 112 -6.87 7.10 3.37
C ASP A 112 -7.55 6.47 2.14
N LEU A 113 -8.04 5.26 2.32
CA LEU A 113 -8.60 4.42 1.25
C LEU A 113 -9.91 4.96 0.66
N ARG A 114 -10.59 5.89 1.34
CA ARG A 114 -11.82 6.51 0.83
C ARG A 114 -11.58 7.25 -0.49
N TRP A 115 -10.37 7.72 -0.71
CA TRP A 115 -9.98 8.35 -1.97
C TRP A 115 -9.97 7.37 -3.15
N PHE A 116 -9.69 6.07 -2.91
CA PHE A 116 -9.81 5.05 -3.96
C PHE A 116 -11.26 4.86 -4.40
N GLY A 117 -12.22 4.98 -3.48
CA GLY A 117 -13.64 5.02 -3.82
C GLY A 117 -13.99 6.20 -4.73
N SER A 118 -13.39 7.37 -4.49
CA SER A 118 -13.56 8.55 -5.36
C SER A 118 -12.94 8.33 -6.74
N ALA A 119 -11.76 7.70 -6.83
CA ALA A 119 -11.14 7.32 -8.10
C ALA A 119 -12.01 6.31 -8.88
N LYS A 120 -12.55 5.29 -8.19
CA LYS A 120 -13.47 4.33 -8.80
C LYS A 120 -14.74 5.00 -9.34
N ALA A 121 -15.33 5.93 -8.57
CA ALA A 121 -16.51 6.67 -9.00
C ALA A 121 -16.25 7.46 -10.29
N ALA A 122 -15.09 8.09 -10.41
CA ALA A 122 -14.72 8.82 -11.62
C ALA A 122 -14.57 7.90 -12.85
N LEU A 123 -14.09 6.67 -12.65
CA LEU A 123 -13.85 5.70 -13.72
C LEU A 123 -15.07 4.78 -14.00
N THR A 124 -16.18 4.94 -13.28
CA THR A 124 -17.36 4.08 -13.41
C THR A 124 -17.87 3.93 -14.85
N PRO A 125 -17.95 4.97 -15.70
CA PRO A 125 -18.42 4.82 -17.08
C PRO A 125 -17.57 3.85 -17.91
N TRP A 126 -16.30 3.68 -17.56
CA TRP A 126 -15.34 2.84 -18.31
C TRP A 126 -14.94 1.58 -17.53
N TRP A 127 -15.63 1.27 -16.43
CA TRP A 127 -15.22 0.17 -15.56
C TRP A 127 -15.20 -1.20 -16.27
N GLN A 128 -16.14 -1.41 -17.21
CA GLN A 128 -16.24 -2.63 -18.00
C GLN A 128 -15.71 -2.47 -19.43
N ALA A 129 -15.20 -1.30 -19.82
CA ALA A 129 -14.72 -1.07 -21.17
C ALA A 129 -13.45 -1.89 -21.46
N THR A 130 -13.41 -2.49 -22.65
CA THR A 130 -12.26 -3.25 -23.13
C THR A 130 -11.35 -2.45 -24.05
N ASP A 131 -11.85 -1.35 -24.58
CA ASP A 131 -11.14 -0.44 -25.48
C ASP A 131 -10.84 0.88 -24.77
N LEU A 132 -9.77 0.86 -23.99
CA LEU A 132 -9.25 2.02 -23.28
C LEU A 132 -7.84 2.36 -23.76
N PRO A 133 -7.44 3.64 -23.74
CA PRO A 133 -6.03 3.99 -23.90
C PRO A 133 -5.19 3.44 -22.74
N ALA A 134 -3.87 3.42 -22.90
CA ALA A 134 -2.93 2.90 -21.92
C ALA A 134 -3.16 3.49 -20.51
N ASP A 135 -3.30 4.81 -20.40
CA ASP A 135 -3.58 5.49 -19.12
C ASP A 135 -4.92 5.09 -18.50
N GLY A 136 -5.93 4.78 -19.33
CA GLY A 136 -7.24 4.31 -18.87
C GLY A 136 -7.17 2.92 -18.23
N HIS A 137 -6.51 1.98 -18.90
CA HIS A 137 -6.22 0.65 -18.36
C HIS A 137 -5.37 0.77 -17.09
N PHE A 138 -4.29 1.54 -17.14
CA PHE A 138 -3.40 1.70 -16.00
C PHE A 138 -4.12 2.25 -14.78
N MET A 139 -4.85 3.35 -14.92
CA MET A 139 -5.58 3.96 -13.80
C MET A 139 -6.64 3.02 -13.20
N ARG A 140 -7.37 2.29 -14.05
CA ARG A 140 -8.33 1.29 -13.59
C ARG A 140 -7.63 0.14 -12.88
N GLY A 141 -6.49 -0.31 -13.38
CA GLY A 141 -5.64 -1.32 -12.74
C GLY A 141 -5.18 -0.89 -11.35
N LEU A 142 -4.73 0.35 -11.19
CA LEU A 142 -4.36 0.92 -9.89
C LEU A 142 -5.54 0.95 -8.92
N VAL A 143 -6.72 1.35 -9.39
CA VAL A 143 -7.90 1.37 -8.53
C VAL A 143 -8.34 -0.04 -8.16
N LYS A 144 -8.33 -1.00 -9.10
CA LYS A 144 -8.63 -2.41 -8.81
C LYS A 144 -7.70 -2.98 -7.75
N GLN A 145 -6.38 -2.77 -7.88
CA GLN A 145 -5.45 -3.24 -6.86
C GLN A 145 -5.69 -2.56 -5.50
N GLY A 146 -6.08 -1.29 -5.47
CA GLY A 146 -6.49 -0.60 -4.25
C GLY A 146 -7.73 -1.20 -3.58
N PHE A 147 -8.50 -1.99 -4.32
CA PHE A 147 -9.60 -2.82 -3.83
C PHE A 147 -9.26 -4.32 -3.77
N HIS A 148 -7.99 -4.69 -3.83
CA HIS A 148 -7.45 -6.05 -3.83
C HIS A 148 -7.94 -6.97 -4.95
N ASP A 149 -8.55 -6.43 -5.98
CA ASP A 149 -8.69 -7.13 -7.25
C ASP A 149 -7.33 -7.12 -7.97
N PHE A 150 -6.37 -7.86 -7.40
CA PHE A 150 -5.00 -7.88 -7.89
C PHE A 150 -4.88 -8.52 -9.27
N ASP A 151 -5.64 -9.58 -9.51
CA ASP A 151 -5.69 -10.24 -10.82
C ASP A 151 -6.25 -9.31 -11.89
N GLY A 152 -7.37 -8.64 -11.60
CA GLY A 152 -7.94 -7.63 -12.49
C GLY A 152 -7.04 -6.40 -12.65
N GLY A 153 -6.32 -6.01 -11.60
CA GLY A 153 -5.30 -4.96 -11.62
C GLY A 153 -4.14 -5.32 -12.54
N LEU A 154 -3.62 -6.54 -12.39
CA LEU A 154 -2.50 -7.05 -13.20
C LEU A 154 -2.89 -7.19 -14.69
N GLN A 155 -4.11 -7.65 -14.99
CA GLN A 155 -4.63 -7.70 -16.36
C GLN A 155 -4.66 -6.31 -17.01
N ASP A 156 -5.18 -5.31 -16.31
CA ASP A 156 -5.23 -3.94 -16.83
C ASP A 156 -3.84 -3.33 -16.99
N ILE A 157 -2.92 -3.54 -16.04
CA ILE A 157 -1.53 -3.05 -16.17
C ILE A 157 -0.81 -3.75 -17.33
N ASN A 158 -1.00 -5.06 -17.53
CA ASN A 158 -0.46 -5.75 -18.69
C ASN A 158 -0.98 -5.17 -20.01
N ARG A 159 -2.27 -4.81 -20.05
CA ARG A 159 -2.84 -4.15 -21.24
C ARG A 159 -2.25 -2.76 -21.45
N ALA A 160 -2.05 -1.99 -20.40
CA ALA A 160 -1.39 -0.69 -20.46
C ALA A 160 0.04 -0.79 -21.01
N ILE A 161 0.83 -1.75 -20.52
CA ILE A 161 2.20 -2.02 -21.02
C ILE A 161 2.19 -2.44 -22.50
N ALA A 162 1.23 -3.29 -22.91
CA ALA A 162 1.13 -3.70 -24.31
C ALA A 162 0.81 -2.52 -25.25
N LEU A 163 0.08 -1.51 -24.77
CA LEU A 163 -0.27 -0.32 -25.54
C LEU A 163 0.83 0.75 -25.53
N ASP A 164 1.55 0.90 -24.42
CA ASP A 164 2.66 1.86 -24.28
C ASP A 164 3.79 1.28 -23.42
N PRO A 165 4.67 0.45 -23.99
CA PRO A 165 5.76 -0.18 -23.25
C PRO A 165 6.87 0.79 -22.81
N ALA A 166 6.86 2.03 -23.29
CA ALA A 166 7.86 3.04 -22.95
C ALA A 166 7.55 3.75 -21.61
N ARG A 167 6.47 3.41 -20.95
CA ARG A 167 6.05 4.01 -19.67
C ARG A 167 6.59 3.20 -18.50
N ALA A 168 7.69 3.65 -17.90
CA ALA A 168 8.35 3.00 -16.78
C ALA A 168 7.41 2.79 -15.56
N GLU A 169 6.49 3.72 -15.33
CA GLU A 169 5.49 3.64 -14.28
C GLU A 169 4.67 2.34 -14.35
N PHE A 170 4.28 1.89 -15.54
CA PHE A 170 3.48 0.67 -15.69
C PHE A 170 4.25 -0.58 -15.26
N TRP A 171 5.52 -0.68 -15.64
CA TRP A 171 6.41 -1.78 -15.25
C TRP A 171 6.66 -1.78 -13.75
N SER A 172 6.87 -0.61 -13.16
CA SER A 172 7.08 -0.44 -11.73
C SER A 172 5.91 -0.98 -10.91
N TRP A 173 4.69 -0.64 -11.31
CA TRP A 173 3.49 -1.14 -10.64
C TRP A 173 3.25 -2.63 -10.87
N ARG A 174 3.57 -3.16 -12.06
CA ARG A 174 3.49 -4.60 -12.30
C ARG A 174 4.48 -5.38 -11.45
N PHE A 175 5.72 -4.91 -11.37
CA PHE A 175 6.72 -5.46 -10.47
C PHE A 175 6.24 -5.50 -9.02
N ALA A 176 5.67 -4.41 -8.52
CA ALA A 176 5.14 -4.33 -7.16
C ALA A 176 4.01 -5.34 -6.93
N LEU A 177 3.09 -5.51 -7.89
CA LEU A 177 2.03 -6.51 -7.83
C LEU A 177 2.58 -7.95 -7.84
N HIS A 178 3.61 -8.23 -8.64
CA HIS A 178 4.25 -9.54 -8.63
C HIS A 178 4.90 -9.85 -7.28
N LEU A 179 5.55 -8.89 -6.63
CA LEU A 179 6.07 -9.07 -5.27
C LEU A 179 4.97 -9.35 -4.25
N LEU A 180 3.86 -8.62 -4.35
CA LEU A 180 2.70 -8.78 -3.47
C LEU A 180 2.08 -10.17 -3.58
N LEU A 181 1.98 -10.67 -4.80
CA LEU A 181 1.41 -12.00 -5.10
C LEU A 181 2.43 -13.14 -4.88
N ALA A 182 3.67 -12.82 -4.51
CA ALA A 182 4.81 -13.75 -4.43
C ALA A 182 5.19 -14.40 -5.76
N ASN A 183 4.92 -13.74 -6.88
CA ASN A 183 5.33 -14.15 -8.22
C ASN A 183 6.79 -13.70 -8.47
N MET A 184 7.77 -14.31 -7.76
CA MET A 184 9.15 -13.82 -7.75
C MET A 184 9.84 -13.90 -9.11
N ASP A 185 9.56 -14.94 -9.91
CA ASP A 185 10.11 -15.08 -11.25
C ASP A 185 9.62 -13.97 -12.19
N ALA A 186 8.34 -13.62 -12.10
CA ALA A 186 7.78 -12.52 -12.89
C ALA A 186 8.32 -11.16 -12.42
N ALA A 187 8.54 -10.98 -11.12
CA ALA A 187 9.20 -9.78 -10.60
C ALA A 187 10.66 -9.69 -11.05
N GLN A 188 11.38 -10.82 -11.13
CA GLN A 188 12.73 -10.87 -11.70
C GLN A 188 12.72 -10.44 -13.16
N GLN A 189 11.80 -10.99 -13.97
CA GLN A 189 11.67 -10.63 -15.38
C GLN A 189 11.36 -9.14 -15.54
N ASP A 190 10.47 -8.57 -14.71
CA ASP A 190 10.17 -7.14 -14.74
C ASP A 190 11.40 -6.28 -14.40
N SER A 191 12.24 -6.69 -13.44
CA SER A 191 13.46 -5.96 -13.11
C SER A 191 14.47 -5.96 -14.26
N GLU A 192 14.56 -7.06 -15.01
CA GLU A 192 15.41 -7.19 -16.21
C GLU A 192 14.87 -6.35 -17.39
N ASP A 193 13.56 -6.37 -17.60
CA ASP A 193 12.92 -5.54 -18.62
C ASP A 193 13.05 -4.05 -18.30
N ILE A 194 12.92 -3.66 -17.05
CA ILE A 194 13.19 -2.29 -16.58
C ILE A 194 14.63 -1.89 -16.85
N ALA A 195 15.60 -2.77 -16.55
CA ALA A 195 17.01 -2.52 -16.86
C ALA A 195 17.26 -2.32 -18.36
N ARG A 196 16.65 -3.13 -19.18
CA ARG A 196 16.78 -3.10 -20.65
C ARG A 196 16.11 -1.86 -21.27
N LEU A 197 14.95 -1.44 -20.77
CA LEU A 197 14.14 -0.37 -21.34
C LEU A 197 14.49 1.02 -20.80
N PHE A 198 14.85 1.10 -19.51
CA PHE A 198 15.01 2.37 -18.82
C PHE A 198 16.42 2.60 -18.26
N GLY A 199 17.28 1.61 -18.40
CA GLY A 199 18.68 1.70 -18.05
C GLY A 199 19.10 0.83 -16.88
N PRO A 200 20.40 0.48 -16.79
CA PRO A 200 20.92 -0.46 -15.81
C PRO A 200 20.79 0.03 -14.35
N GLN A 201 20.82 1.33 -14.13
CA GLN A 201 20.64 1.92 -12.79
C GLN A 201 19.22 1.71 -12.26
N GLU A 202 18.20 1.91 -13.11
CA GLU A 202 16.81 1.59 -12.76
C GLU A 202 16.67 0.11 -12.42
N GLY A 203 17.11 -0.78 -13.30
CA GLY A 203 17.05 -2.22 -13.05
C GLY A 203 17.80 -2.66 -11.78
N GLN A 204 18.91 -1.99 -11.44
CA GLN A 204 19.65 -2.25 -10.20
C GLN A 204 18.79 -2.01 -8.96
N ILE A 205 17.97 -0.96 -8.94
CA ILE A 205 17.10 -0.65 -7.80
C ILE A 205 16.04 -1.75 -7.64
N TYR A 206 15.34 -2.13 -8.72
CA TYR A 206 14.31 -3.17 -8.68
C TYR A 206 14.90 -4.54 -8.32
N SER A 207 16.05 -4.89 -8.90
CA SER A 207 16.76 -6.13 -8.53
C SER A 207 17.19 -6.14 -7.06
N ALA A 208 17.53 -4.99 -6.49
CA ALA A 208 17.87 -4.90 -5.07
C ALA A 208 16.62 -5.02 -4.18
N VAL A 209 15.46 -4.49 -4.61
CA VAL A 209 14.19 -4.71 -3.91
C VAL A 209 13.84 -6.20 -3.91
N LEU A 210 13.97 -6.88 -5.03
CA LEU A 210 13.76 -8.33 -5.11
C LEU A 210 14.77 -9.09 -4.24
N ALA A 211 16.04 -8.69 -4.22
CA ALA A 211 17.10 -9.38 -3.48
C ALA A 211 16.80 -9.49 -1.98
N TYR A 212 16.35 -8.43 -1.31
CA TYR A 212 16.03 -8.57 0.11
C TYR A 212 14.71 -9.32 0.35
N ARG A 213 13.85 -9.44 -0.66
CA ARG A 213 12.64 -10.28 -0.62
C ARG A 213 12.94 -11.76 -0.85
N THR A 214 14.14 -12.09 -1.32
CA THR A 214 14.59 -13.43 -1.66
C THR A 214 15.87 -13.85 -0.90
N GLY A 215 16.06 -13.33 0.31
CA GLY A 215 17.12 -13.75 1.23
C GLY A 215 18.49 -13.11 1.00
N GLN A 216 18.62 -12.14 0.09
CA GLN A 216 19.90 -11.48 -0.23
C GLN A 216 19.95 -10.04 0.31
N ALA A 217 19.55 -9.85 1.58
CA ALA A 217 19.37 -8.53 2.15
C ALA A 217 20.65 -7.67 2.18
N LEU A 218 21.83 -8.26 2.45
CA LEU A 218 23.10 -7.51 2.47
C LEU A 218 23.49 -6.99 1.08
N ALA A 219 23.25 -7.77 0.02
CA ALA A 219 23.48 -7.32 -1.36
C ALA A 219 22.52 -6.18 -1.72
N ALA A 220 21.26 -6.24 -1.25
CA ALA A 220 20.29 -5.17 -1.43
C ALA A 220 20.72 -3.88 -0.71
N VAL A 221 21.22 -3.98 0.51
CA VAL A 221 21.75 -2.83 1.27
C VAL A 221 22.84 -2.13 0.47
N GLN A 222 23.80 -2.88 -0.07
CA GLN A 222 24.89 -2.32 -0.86
C GLN A 222 24.34 -1.54 -2.07
N LYS A 223 23.57 -2.21 -2.93
CA LYS A 223 23.04 -1.64 -4.17
C LYS A 223 22.17 -0.39 -3.91
N LEU A 224 21.25 -0.45 -2.94
CA LEU A 224 20.38 0.68 -2.62
C LEU A 224 21.13 1.85 -1.97
N SER A 225 22.19 1.56 -1.19
CA SER A 225 23.07 2.60 -0.63
C SER A 225 23.87 3.34 -1.69
N GLU A 226 24.22 2.69 -2.77
CA GLU A 226 24.83 3.32 -3.95
C GLU A 226 23.81 4.15 -4.70
N SER A 227 22.65 3.55 -5.02
CA SER A 227 21.59 4.19 -5.82
C SER A 227 21.05 5.48 -5.20
N ILE A 228 20.80 5.52 -3.88
CA ILE A 228 20.23 6.70 -3.20
C ILE A 228 21.13 7.94 -3.28
N ARG A 229 22.41 7.77 -3.58
CA ARG A 229 23.40 8.86 -3.67
C ARG A 229 23.54 9.40 -5.08
N LEU A 230 22.99 8.73 -6.09
CA LEU A 230 23.14 9.16 -7.48
C LEU A 230 22.39 10.48 -7.73
N PRO A 231 22.92 11.37 -8.57
CA PRO A 231 22.30 12.68 -8.88
C PRO A 231 20.86 12.55 -9.40
N ASP A 232 20.58 11.51 -10.17
CA ASP A 232 19.27 11.28 -10.79
C ASP A 232 18.16 10.94 -9.78
N TYR A 233 18.50 10.57 -8.53
CA TYR A 233 17.56 10.19 -7.48
C TYR A 233 17.55 11.14 -6.29
N GLN A 234 17.90 12.42 -6.50
CA GLN A 234 17.89 13.42 -5.41
C GLN A 234 16.54 14.11 -5.21
N ASP A 235 15.55 13.83 -6.02
CA ASP A 235 14.18 14.33 -5.80
C ASP A 235 13.50 13.63 -4.60
N ALA A 236 12.52 14.31 -4.03
CA ALA A 236 11.86 13.87 -2.80
C ALA A 236 11.23 12.46 -2.92
N ALA A 237 10.61 12.15 -4.05
CA ALA A 237 9.93 10.87 -4.23
C ALA A 237 10.94 9.72 -4.33
N SER A 238 12.01 9.90 -5.11
CA SER A 238 13.09 8.92 -5.24
C SER A 238 13.80 8.70 -3.90
N GLN A 239 14.11 9.78 -3.16
CA GLN A 239 14.74 9.68 -1.84
C GLN A 239 13.87 8.94 -0.83
N VAL A 240 12.58 9.22 -0.78
CA VAL A 240 11.64 8.52 0.10
C VAL A 240 11.56 7.05 -0.25
N TRP A 241 11.45 6.74 -1.52
CA TRP A 241 11.28 5.36 -1.96
C TRP A 241 12.53 4.50 -1.79
N ILE A 242 13.62 4.91 -2.41
CA ILE A 242 14.88 4.17 -2.27
C ILE A 242 15.25 4.09 -0.79
N GLY A 243 15.05 5.17 -0.05
CA GLY A 243 15.30 5.21 1.39
C GLY A 243 14.41 4.29 2.22
N PHE A 244 13.14 4.14 1.83
CA PHE A 244 12.25 3.15 2.42
C PHE A 244 12.79 1.72 2.20
N HIS A 245 13.08 1.36 0.93
CA HIS A 245 13.57 0.02 0.60
C HIS A 245 14.96 -0.26 1.19
N LEU A 246 15.84 0.75 1.27
CA LEU A 246 17.13 0.62 1.94
C LEU A 246 16.95 0.34 3.44
N GLY A 247 16.02 1.05 4.09
CA GLY A 247 15.70 0.79 5.49
C GLY A 247 15.12 -0.61 5.72
N GLU A 248 14.22 -1.06 4.84
CA GLU A 248 13.70 -2.43 4.88
C GLU A 248 14.80 -3.48 4.65
N ALA A 249 15.70 -3.24 3.69
CA ALA A 249 16.85 -4.11 3.47
C ALA A 249 17.76 -4.18 4.72
N HIS A 250 18.02 -3.05 5.38
CA HIS A 250 18.74 -3.02 6.66
C HIS A 250 18.00 -3.80 7.75
N ARG A 251 16.68 -3.63 7.87
CA ARG A 251 15.86 -4.36 8.85
C ARG A 251 15.97 -5.88 8.64
N VAL A 252 15.80 -6.33 7.41
CA VAL A 252 15.90 -7.76 7.02
C VAL A 252 17.33 -8.29 7.20
N ALA A 253 18.33 -7.44 6.95
CA ALA A 253 19.75 -7.76 7.20
C ALA A 253 20.15 -7.73 8.69
N GLN A 254 19.19 -7.63 9.61
CA GLN A 254 19.44 -7.55 11.07
C GLN A 254 20.25 -6.31 11.49
N GLN A 255 20.06 -5.21 10.79
CA GLN A 255 20.70 -3.93 11.04
C GLN A 255 19.65 -2.85 11.42
N PRO A 256 18.88 -3.03 12.51
CA PRO A 256 17.76 -2.14 12.85
C PRO A 256 18.18 -0.70 13.13
N GLU A 257 19.36 -0.50 13.74
CA GLU A 257 19.84 0.85 14.05
C GLU A 257 20.14 1.66 12.78
N GLN A 258 20.66 1.02 11.74
CA GLN A 258 20.90 1.66 10.45
C GLN A 258 19.58 2.05 9.77
N ALA A 259 18.56 1.19 9.82
CA ALA A 259 17.22 1.48 9.32
C ALA A 259 16.58 2.66 10.07
N ILE A 260 16.65 2.65 11.41
CA ILE A 260 16.11 3.72 12.27
C ILE A 260 16.80 5.06 11.94
N ALA A 261 18.14 5.10 11.93
CA ALA A 261 18.90 6.30 11.66
C ALA A 261 18.62 6.87 10.26
N LEU A 262 18.50 6.00 9.25
CA LEU A 262 18.16 6.38 7.88
C LEU A 262 16.78 7.02 7.82
N TRP A 263 15.75 6.35 8.33
CA TRP A 263 14.37 6.85 8.27
C TRP A 263 14.16 8.10 9.12
N GLN A 264 14.84 8.23 10.27
CA GLN A 264 14.84 9.46 11.06
C GLN A 264 15.39 10.65 10.27
N ARG A 265 16.55 10.47 9.61
CA ARG A 265 17.16 11.50 8.77
C ARG A 265 16.26 11.89 7.59
N LEU A 266 15.67 10.91 6.91
CA LEU A 266 14.76 11.19 5.80
C LEU A 266 13.49 11.91 6.25
N LEU A 267 12.96 11.61 7.43
CA LEU A 267 11.81 12.32 8.01
C LEU A 267 12.11 13.76 8.40
N GLN A 268 13.37 14.12 8.66
CA GLN A 268 13.77 15.54 8.86
C GLN A 268 13.58 16.35 7.55
N VAL A 269 13.86 15.74 6.40
CA VAL A 269 13.72 16.37 5.08
C VAL A 269 12.31 16.20 4.51
N HIS A 270 11.67 15.06 4.78
CA HIS A 270 10.34 14.68 4.26
C HIS A 270 9.35 14.41 5.41
N PRO A 271 9.04 15.42 6.26
CA PRO A 271 8.26 15.21 7.49
C PRO A 271 6.82 14.76 7.25
N GLN A 272 6.31 14.91 6.02
CA GLN A 272 4.96 14.48 5.64
C GLN A 272 4.90 13.05 5.08
N SER A 273 6.03 12.37 4.94
CA SER A 273 6.03 11.00 4.43
C SER A 273 5.36 10.05 5.43
N HIS A 274 4.15 9.64 5.12
CA HIS A 274 3.40 8.64 5.88
C HIS A 274 4.13 7.30 5.87
N LEU A 275 4.70 6.92 4.73
CA LEU A 275 5.50 5.70 4.53
C LEU A 275 6.63 5.57 5.55
N LEU A 276 7.53 6.54 5.56
CA LEU A 276 8.69 6.53 6.45
C LEU A 276 8.28 6.59 7.92
N ARG A 277 7.24 7.36 8.22
CA ARG A 277 6.73 7.49 9.60
C ARG A 277 6.18 6.18 10.12
N LEU A 278 5.37 5.50 9.33
CA LEU A 278 4.80 4.22 9.72
C LEU A 278 5.87 3.14 9.87
N SER A 279 6.80 3.04 8.91
CA SER A 279 7.90 2.06 8.95
C SER A 279 8.81 2.29 10.17
N LEU A 280 9.13 3.54 10.47
CA LEU A 280 9.93 3.87 11.64
C LEU A 280 9.18 3.57 12.95
N ALA A 281 7.90 3.93 13.06
CA ALA A 281 7.10 3.66 14.25
C ALA A 281 6.94 2.15 14.49
N ASP A 282 6.72 1.39 13.43
CA ASP A 282 6.61 -0.07 13.48
C ASP A 282 7.92 -0.70 13.95
N LEU A 283 9.06 -0.35 13.34
CA LEU A 283 10.36 -0.88 13.74
C LEU A 283 10.72 -0.50 15.19
N LEU A 284 10.43 0.72 15.62
CA LEU A 284 10.65 1.14 17.00
C LEU A 284 9.80 0.36 18.00
N ASN A 285 8.54 0.06 17.66
CA ASN A 285 7.69 -0.83 18.46
C ASN A 285 8.27 -2.24 18.56
N GLN A 286 8.76 -2.78 17.44
CA GLN A 286 9.43 -4.09 17.40
C GLN A 286 10.69 -4.14 18.26
N GLN A 287 11.42 -3.04 18.34
CA GLN A 287 12.63 -2.93 19.17
C GLN A 287 12.33 -2.57 20.65
N GLY A 288 11.06 -2.50 21.06
CA GLY A 288 10.67 -2.10 22.41
C GLY A 288 10.92 -0.61 22.74
N ARG A 289 11.21 0.20 21.73
CA ARG A 289 11.47 1.64 21.87
C ARG A 289 10.17 2.44 21.84
N PHE A 290 9.23 2.04 22.70
CA PHE A 290 7.83 2.46 22.66
C PHE A 290 7.62 3.96 22.78
N GLN A 291 8.43 4.66 23.63
CA GLN A 291 8.32 6.12 23.76
C GLN A 291 8.62 6.81 22.41
N GLN A 292 9.63 6.35 21.70
CA GLN A 292 10.00 6.89 20.41
C GLN A 292 8.97 6.51 19.33
N ALA A 293 8.50 5.26 19.34
CA ALA A 293 7.45 4.79 18.42
C ALA A 293 6.19 5.67 18.53
N LYS A 294 5.74 5.92 19.76
CA LYS A 294 4.59 6.80 20.03
C LYS A 294 4.81 8.21 19.53
N ALA A 295 5.96 8.80 19.82
CA ALA A 295 6.30 10.14 19.37
C ALA A 295 6.28 10.24 17.83
N VAL A 296 6.86 9.26 17.14
CA VAL A 296 6.87 9.21 15.66
C VAL A 296 5.47 9.05 15.11
N ALA A 297 4.68 8.12 15.65
CA ALA A 297 3.32 7.86 15.17
C ALA A 297 2.42 9.09 15.32
N THR A 298 2.60 9.91 16.37
CA THR A 298 1.74 11.05 16.69
C THR A 298 2.31 12.41 16.25
N ALA A 299 3.50 12.47 15.66
CA ALA A 299 4.25 13.69 15.37
C ALA A 299 3.53 14.74 14.51
N SER A 300 2.54 14.36 13.72
CA SER A 300 1.76 15.29 12.86
C SER A 300 0.42 15.72 13.47
N SER A 301 0.10 15.25 14.66
CA SER A 301 -1.17 15.54 15.35
C SER A 301 -0.95 16.57 16.44
N THR A 302 -1.39 17.80 16.23
CA THR A 302 -1.45 18.84 17.27
C THR A 302 -2.54 18.57 18.32
N GLN A 303 -3.46 17.66 18.03
CA GLN A 303 -4.45 17.10 18.93
C GLN A 303 -4.37 15.58 18.86
N LEU A 304 -4.10 14.94 19.98
CA LEU A 304 -3.72 13.52 20.11
C LEU A 304 -4.61 12.50 19.37
N ASN A 305 -5.75 12.87 18.78
CA ASN A 305 -6.73 11.88 18.36
C ASN A 305 -7.48 12.17 17.04
N SER A 306 -7.30 13.30 16.36
CA SER A 306 -8.23 13.65 15.28
C SER A 306 -7.77 13.30 13.86
N ASN A 307 -6.47 13.11 13.62
CA ASN A 307 -5.91 13.04 12.25
C ASN A 307 -4.97 11.87 11.97
N LEU A 308 -4.85 10.89 12.88
CA LEU A 308 -4.03 9.71 12.61
C LEU A 308 -4.76 8.78 11.64
N THR A 309 -4.05 8.25 10.65
CA THR A 309 -4.54 7.10 9.87
C THR A 309 -4.69 5.89 10.79
N ASP A 310 -5.48 4.90 10.39
CA ASP A 310 -5.69 3.68 11.19
C ASP A 310 -4.37 2.95 11.47
N ALA A 311 -3.43 3.01 10.52
CA ALA A 311 -2.10 2.44 10.69
C ALA A 311 -1.27 3.15 11.77
N LEU A 312 -1.20 4.47 11.71
CA LEU A 312 -0.47 5.25 12.73
C LEU A 312 -1.15 5.19 14.09
N LEU A 313 -2.49 5.17 14.13
CA LEU A 313 -3.25 4.97 15.37
C LEU A 313 -2.92 3.60 15.99
N MET A 314 -2.83 2.55 15.17
CA MET A 314 -2.46 1.22 15.64
C MET A 314 -1.03 1.20 16.18
N GLN A 315 -0.07 1.87 15.54
CA GLN A 315 1.30 1.98 16.05
C GLN A 315 1.38 2.77 17.37
N ALA A 316 0.61 3.85 17.49
CA ALA A 316 0.51 4.60 18.75
C ALA A 316 -0.11 3.76 19.87
N LEU A 317 -1.13 2.97 19.54
CA LEU A 317 -1.79 2.05 20.47
C LEU A 317 -0.83 0.95 20.96
N LEU A 318 -0.08 0.31 20.06
CA LEU A 318 0.92 -0.70 20.41
C LEU A 318 2.02 -0.11 21.31
N ALA A 319 2.47 1.08 20.99
CA ALA A 319 3.46 1.81 21.81
C ALA A 319 2.91 2.14 23.21
N SER A 320 1.66 2.62 23.30
CA SER A 320 1.01 2.92 24.58
C SER A 320 0.84 1.67 25.44
N ARG A 321 0.50 0.52 24.83
CA ARG A 321 0.46 -0.78 25.49
C ARG A 321 1.81 -1.20 26.03
N GLY A 322 2.87 -1.07 25.22
CA GLY A 322 4.24 -1.39 25.65
C GLY A 322 4.73 -0.52 26.82
N LEU A 323 4.31 0.74 26.86
CA LEU A 323 4.57 1.68 27.95
C LEU A 323 3.66 1.48 29.16
N LYS A 324 2.60 0.70 29.05
CA LYS A 324 1.48 0.66 30.04
C LYS A 324 0.95 2.07 30.31
N ALA A 325 0.81 2.85 29.26
CA ALA A 325 0.45 4.28 29.35
C ALA A 325 -1.06 4.44 29.64
N PRO A 326 -1.47 5.50 30.34
CA PRO A 326 -2.87 5.70 30.75
C PRO A 326 -3.83 5.92 29.58
N ASP A 327 -3.32 6.29 28.41
CA ASP A 327 -4.12 6.52 27.20
C ASP A 327 -4.35 5.26 26.34
N GLU A 328 -3.77 4.11 26.69
CA GLU A 328 -3.97 2.84 25.94
C GLU A 328 -5.45 2.52 25.76
N ALA A 329 -6.25 2.60 26.82
CA ALA A 329 -7.67 2.28 26.77
C ALA A 329 -8.45 3.22 25.81
N ALA A 330 -8.12 4.52 25.81
CA ALA A 330 -8.76 5.49 24.93
C ALA A 330 -8.39 5.25 23.45
N LEU A 331 -7.12 4.96 23.15
CA LEU A 331 -6.66 4.62 21.80
C LEU A 331 -7.29 3.31 21.30
N ALA A 332 -7.39 2.29 22.17
CA ALA A 332 -8.06 1.04 21.84
C ALA A 332 -9.55 1.24 21.53
N GLN A 333 -10.25 2.06 22.33
CA GLN A 333 -11.65 2.41 22.08
C GLN A 333 -11.80 3.17 20.76
N GLN A 334 -10.91 4.09 20.46
CA GLN A 334 -10.91 4.83 19.18
C GLN A 334 -10.72 3.88 18.00
N MET A 335 -9.76 2.96 18.08
CA MET A 335 -9.55 1.96 17.01
C MET A 335 -10.78 1.05 16.84
N ALA A 336 -11.36 0.57 17.93
CA ALA A 336 -12.59 -0.24 17.91
C ALA A 336 -13.74 0.51 17.20
N ALA A 337 -13.96 1.79 17.54
CA ALA A 337 -15.00 2.62 16.92
C ALA A 337 -14.80 2.79 15.42
N ARG A 338 -13.54 2.96 14.96
CA ARG A 338 -13.22 3.04 13.55
C ARG A 338 -13.51 1.73 12.83
N LEU A 339 -13.08 0.59 13.38
CA LEU A 339 -13.36 -0.74 12.83
C LEU A 339 -14.86 -1.04 12.78
N GLN A 340 -15.61 -0.63 13.81
CA GLN A 340 -17.07 -0.75 13.82
C GLN A 340 -17.70 0.11 12.70
N SER A 341 -17.21 1.33 12.49
CA SER A 341 -17.70 2.19 11.43
C SER A 341 -17.41 1.61 10.03
N GLN A 342 -16.25 0.97 9.83
CA GLN A 342 -15.92 0.24 8.59
C GLN A 342 -16.91 -0.92 8.38
N ALA A 343 -17.18 -1.70 9.40
CA ALA A 343 -18.15 -2.81 9.33
C ALA A 343 -19.57 -2.32 8.97
N LEU A 344 -20.02 -1.20 9.57
CA LEU A 344 -21.32 -0.60 9.25
C LEU A 344 -21.40 -0.10 7.80
N ARG A 345 -20.30 0.35 7.22
CA ARG A 345 -20.22 0.72 5.79
C ARG A 345 -20.08 -0.49 4.86
N GLN A 346 -20.11 -1.71 5.42
CA GLN A 346 -19.87 -2.95 4.68
C GLN A 346 -18.54 -2.94 3.92
N GLU A 347 -17.55 -2.25 4.48
CA GLU A 347 -16.18 -2.31 3.97
C GLU A 347 -15.61 -3.68 4.36
N SER A 348 -15.64 -4.61 3.42
CA SER A 348 -15.18 -6.01 3.62
C SER A 348 -13.66 -6.16 3.63
N LEU A 349 -12.95 -5.06 3.63
CA LEU A 349 -11.52 -5.02 3.42
C LEU A 349 -10.75 -5.50 4.65
N ILE A 350 -9.80 -6.41 4.43
CA ILE A 350 -8.90 -6.87 5.49
C ILE A 350 -7.66 -5.99 5.48
N GLU A 351 -7.67 -4.98 6.34
CA GLU A 351 -6.52 -4.11 6.52
C GLU A 351 -5.63 -4.60 7.66
N ARG A 352 -4.31 -4.40 7.56
CA ARG A 352 -3.37 -4.78 8.64
C ARG A 352 -3.71 -4.20 10.01
N PRO A 353 -4.14 -2.93 10.18
CA PRO A 353 -4.57 -2.42 11.47
C PRO A 353 -5.70 -3.24 12.09
N LYS A 354 -6.66 -3.71 11.27
CA LYS A 354 -7.74 -4.60 11.71
C LYS A 354 -7.20 -5.94 12.17
N LEU A 355 -6.29 -6.55 11.41
CA LEU A 355 -5.62 -7.80 11.80
C LEU A 355 -4.82 -7.64 13.08
N ILE A 356 -3.98 -6.63 13.19
CA ILE A 356 -3.17 -6.36 14.38
C ILE A 356 -4.09 -6.15 15.59
N TYR A 357 -5.14 -5.34 15.42
CA TYR A 357 -6.09 -5.09 16.49
C TYR A 357 -6.79 -6.37 16.93
N GLN A 358 -7.23 -7.20 16.00
CA GLN A 358 -7.90 -8.46 16.31
C GLN A 358 -6.99 -9.45 17.03
N ILE A 359 -5.71 -9.53 16.64
CA ILE A 359 -4.71 -10.40 17.29
C ILE A 359 -4.33 -9.86 18.68
N ALA A 360 -4.13 -8.55 18.81
CA ALA A 360 -3.61 -7.94 20.03
C ALA A 360 -4.71 -7.63 21.09
N TYR A 361 -5.90 -7.27 20.67
CA TYR A 361 -7.00 -6.78 21.51
C TYR A 361 -8.31 -7.55 21.32
N GLY A 362 -8.42 -8.36 20.27
CA GLY A 362 -9.61 -9.15 19.98
C GLY A 362 -9.86 -10.21 21.05
N LYS A 363 -11.13 -10.40 21.41
CA LYS A 363 -11.56 -11.47 22.33
C LYS A 363 -11.72 -12.81 21.60
N ASP A 364 -11.85 -12.78 20.30
CA ASP A 364 -12.04 -13.95 19.44
C ASP A 364 -10.78 -14.23 18.62
N LEU A 365 -9.93 -15.10 19.15
CA LEU A 365 -8.72 -15.55 18.48
C LEU A 365 -9.01 -16.37 17.20
N ALA A 366 -10.18 -17.01 17.11
CA ALA A 366 -10.57 -17.75 15.92
C ALA A 366 -10.87 -16.80 14.76
N ALA A 367 -11.55 -15.69 15.01
CA ALA A 367 -11.75 -14.64 14.03
C ALA A 367 -10.43 -14.03 13.56
N GLY A 368 -9.47 -13.80 14.47
CA GLY A 368 -8.13 -13.31 14.11
C GLY A 368 -7.37 -14.25 13.17
N LEU A 369 -7.42 -15.56 13.42
CA LEU A 369 -6.82 -16.56 12.56
C LEU A 369 -7.54 -16.65 11.20
N ALA A 370 -8.87 -16.66 11.20
CA ALA A 370 -9.65 -16.70 9.94
C ALA A 370 -9.35 -15.51 9.03
N LEU A 371 -9.29 -14.30 9.57
CA LEU A 371 -8.90 -13.09 8.84
C LEU A 371 -7.47 -13.18 8.30
N SER A 372 -6.54 -13.76 9.09
CA SER A 372 -5.15 -13.93 8.64
C SER A 372 -5.03 -14.93 7.48
N ILE A 373 -5.81 -16.00 7.50
CA ILE A 373 -5.89 -16.99 6.41
C ILE A 373 -6.45 -16.33 5.15
N GLU A 374 -7.56 -15.62 5.27
CA GLU A 374 -8.20 -14.91 4.15
C GLU A 374 -7.27 -13.88 3.53
N ASN A 375 -6.61 -13.05 4.35
CA ASN A 375 -5.63 -12.09 3.89
C ASN A 375 -4.46 -12.75 3.14
N TRP A 376 -3.93 -13.87 3.66
CA TRP A 376 -2.84 -14.60 3.05
C TRP A 376 -3.19 -15.23 1.69
N GLN A 377 -4.44 -15.56 1.47
CA GLN A 377 -4.90 -16.06 0.16
C GLN A 377 -4.79 -14.97 -0.91
N GLN A 378 -4.99 -13.72 -0.53
CA GLN A 378 -5.02 -12.58 -1.45
C GLN A 378 -3.62 -11.98 -1.66
N GLN A 379 -2.85 -11.79 -0.59
CA GLN A 379 -1.53 -11.16 -0.64
C GLN A 379 -0.52 -11.88 0.25
N LYS A 380 0.74 -11.89 -0.17
CA LYS A 380 1.82 -12.63 0.50
C LYS A 380 2.98 -11.70 0.86
N GLU A 381 2.68 -10.68 1.64
CA GLU A 381 3.68 -9.72 2.10
C GLU A 381 4.33 -10.18 3.42
N PRO A 382 5.61 -9.84 3.69
CA PRO A 382 6.29 -10.22 4.92
C PRO A 382 5.56 -9.87 6.22
N PRO A 383 4.97 -8.67 6.38
CA PRO A 383 4.19 -8.36 7.58
C PRO A 383 2.95 -9.26 7.75
N ASP A 384 2.32 -9.66 6.63
CA ASP A 384 1.16 -10.56 6.67
C ASP A 384 1.56 -11.98 7.09
N ALA A 385 2.76 -12.42 6.67
CA ALA A 385 3.34 -13.68 7.12
C ALA A 385 3.56 -13.69 8.65
N VAL A 386 4.09 -12.61 9.20
CA VAL A 386 4.29 -12.44 10.65
C VAL A 386 2.94 -12.49 11.38
N LEU A 387 1.95 -11.72 10.92
CA LEU A 387 0.62 -11.67 11.55
C LEU A 387 -0.08 -13.04 11.48
N PHE A 388 0.01 -13.75 10.38
CA PHE A 388 -0.58 -15.08 10.25
C PHE A 388 0.11 -16.09 11.18
N ALA A 389 1.43 -16.08 11.26
CA ALA A 389 2.17 -16.92 12.19
C ALA A 389 1.79 -16.65 13.65
N GLN A 390 1.67 -15.38 14.04
CA GLN A 390 1.24 -14.95 15.37
C GLN A 390 -0.19 -15.42 15.70
N ALA A 391 -1.13 -15.24 14.77
CA ALA A 391 -2.51 -15.66 14.95
C ALA A 391 -2.64 -17.18 15.11
N ALA A 392 -1.89 -17.95 14.31
CA ALA A 392 -1.88 -19.41 14.38
C ALA A 392 -1.32 -19.92 15.72
N LEU A 393 -0.24 -19.30 16.21
CA LEU A 393 0.34 -19.62 17.52
C LEU A 393 -0.63 -19.24 18.67
N ALA A 394 -1.18 -18.04 18.62
CA ALA A 394 -2.14 -17.58 19.64
C ALA A 394 -3.37 -18.51 19.74
N ARG A 395 -3.82 -19.05 18.62
CA ARG A 395 -4.95 -20.00 18.53
C ARG A 395 -4.54 -21.45 18.83
N GLN A 396 -3.24 -21.72 19.03
CA GLN A 396 -2.69 -23.09 19.19
C GLN A 396 -2.97 -24.00 17.97
N GLN A 397 -3.03 -23.42 16.78
CA GLN A 397 -3.26 -24.08 15.51
C GLN A 397 -2.07 -23.81 14.57
N ALA A 398 -0.85 -24.15 15.02
CA ALA A 398 0.38 -23.82 14.34
C ALA A 398 0.42 -24.28 12.87
N ARG A 399 -0.16 -25.45 12.58
CA ARG A 399 -0.21 -25.99 11.21
C ARG A 399 -1.06 -25.15 10.25
N ALA A 400 -1.98 -24.33 10.73
CA ALA A 400 -2.71 -23.40 9.86
C ALA A 400 -1.77 -22.45 9.09
N ALA A 401 -0.62 -22.08 9.69
CA ALA A 401 0.39 -21.24 9.07
C ALA A 401 1.44 -21.99 8.22
N GLU A 402 1.22 -23.28 7.88
CA GLU A 402 2.07 -24.03 6.98
C GLU A 402 2.33 -23.32 5.64
N PRO A 403 1.33 -22.64 5.00
CA PRO A 403 1.57 -21.87 3.79
C PRO A 403 2.60 -20.74 3.94
N VAL A 404 2.68 -20.11 5.13
CA VAL A 404 3.72 -19.11 5.42
C VAL A 404 5.09 -19.73 5.47
N VAL A 405 5.22 -20.90 6.11
CA VAL A 405 6.49 -21.62 6.20
C VAL A 405 6.96 -22.06 4.82
N GLN A 406 6.07 -22.57 3.99
CA GLN A 406 6.36 -22.95 2.60
C GLN A 406 6.78 -21.74 1.77
N TRP A 407 6.05 -20.64 1.87
CA TRP A 407 6.40 -19.39 1.19
C TRP A 407 7.81 -18.90 1.56
N ALA A 408 8.13 -18.84 2.85
CA ALA A 408 9.45 -18.41 3.30
C ALA A 408 10.57 -19.33 2.78
N GLN A 409 10.33 -20.64 2.72
CA GLN A 409 11.28 -21.63 2.16
C GLN A 409 11.45 -21.47 0.65
N THR A 410 10.35 -21.31 -0.08
CA THR A 410 10.38 -21.19 -1.55
C THR A 410 11.02 -19.89 -2.01
N THR A 411 10.72 -18.77 -1.34
CA THR A 411 11.29 -17.46 -1.69
C THR A 411 12.69 -17.24 -1.13
N GLY A 412 13.12 -18.04 -0.16
CA GLY A 412 14.34 -17.80 0.60
C GLY A 412 14.23 -16.61 1.56
N TYR A 413 13.03 -16.04 1.75
CA TYR A 413 12.84 -14.89 2.62
C TYR A 413 13.16 -15.23 4.07
N THR A 414 14.01 -14.43 4.68
CA THR A 414 14.32 -14.51 6.11
C THR A 414 14.13 -13.14 6.74
N ASP A 415 13.55 -13.11 7.92
CA ASP A 415 13.18 -11.88 8.63
C ASP A 415 13.38 -12.09 10.12
N PRO A 416 13.96 -11.11 10.85
CA PRO A 416 14.20 -11.23 12.29
C PRO A 416 12.93 -11.49 13.13
N GLN A 417 11.77 -11.10 12.65
CA GLN A 417 10.49 -11.38 13.30
C GLN A 417 9.91 -12.73 12.90
N LEU A 418 9.98 -13.07 11.62
CA LEU A 418 9.35 -14.28 11.08
C LEU A 418 10.13 -15.54 11.45
N ALA A 419 11.47 -15.50 11.42
CA ALA A 419 12.30 -16.68 11.68
C ALA A 419 12.05 -17.33 13.04
N PRO A 420 11.97 -16.59 14.17
CA PRO A 420 11.58 -17.15 15.46
C PRO A 420 10.17 -17.75 15.47
N LEU A 421 9.22 -17.11 14.80
CA LEU A 421 7.84 -17.58 14.70
C LEU A 421 7.77 -18.91 13.94
N ILE A 422 8.50 -19.05 12.83
CA ILE A 422 8.60 -20.31 12.07
C ILE A 422 9.15 -21.41 12.96
N THR A 423 10.17 -21.13 13.77
CA THR A 423 10.74 -22.10 14.73
C THR A 423 9.69 -22.52 15.76
N GLN A 424 8.95 -21.58 16.32
CA GLN A 424 7.86 -21.85 17.28
C GLN A 424 6.72 -22.65 16.65
N LEU A 425 6.30 -22.30 15.42
CA LEU A 425 5.29 -23.04 14.68
C LEU A 425 5.68 -24.52 14.51
N LYS A 426 6.89 -24.79 14.05
CA LYS A 426 7.40 -26.15 13.82
C LYS A 426 7.56 -26.95 15.11
N ALA A 427 7.91 -26.30 16.21
CA ALA A 427 8.03 -26.93 17.54
C ALA A 427 6.68 -27.15 18.24
N HIS A 428 5.60 -26.53 17.79
CA HIS A 428 4.32 -26.59 18.46
C HIS A 428 3.64 -27.97 18.29
N PRO A 429 3.03 -28.56 19.34
CA PRO A 429 2.39 -29.89 19.27
C PRO A 429 1.31 -30.02 18.18
N SER A 430 0.65 -28.94 17.79
CA SER A 430 -0.37 -28.95 16.72
C SER A 430 0.23 -28.96 15.32
N TRP A 431 1.56 -28.81 15.16
CA TRP A 431 2.21 -28.84 13.86
C TRP A 431 2.15 -30.22 13.19
N SER A 432 2.34 -31.27 13.96
CA SER A 432 2.34 -32.66 13.48
C SER A 432 0.95 -33.31 13.38
N LYS A 433 -0.11 -32.64 13.89
CA LYS A 433 -1.48 -33.13 13.79
C LYS A 433 -2.02 -32.90 12.38
N GLU A 434 -2.84 -33.85 11.87
CA GLU A 434 -3.56 -33.68 10.60
C GLU A 434 -4.41 -32.40 10.64
N ARG A 435 -4.61 -31.78 9.45
CA ARG A 435 -5.52 -30.63 9.33
C ARG A 435 -6.91 -31.04 9.76
N PRO A 436 -7.59 -30.27 10.60
CA PRO A 436 -8.97 -30.55 10.98
C PRO A 436 -9.92 -30.50 9.80
#